data_ab21d9c88d892a42778c836f4e26cd00
#
_entry.id   ab21d9c88d892a42778c836f4e26cd00
#
_cell.length_a   1.000
_cell.length_b   1.000
_cell.length_c   1.000
_cell.angle_alpha   90.00
_cell.angle_beta   90.00
_cell.angle_gamma   90.00
#
_symmetry.space_group_name_H-M   'P 1'
#
loop_
_entity.id
_entity.type
_entity.pdbx_description
1 polymer ?
#
loop_
_entity_poly.entity_id
_entity_poly.type
_entity_poly.pdbx_seq_one_letter_code
_entity_poly.pdbx_strand_id
1 'polypeptide(L)'
;MKKIFIFTGEASGDKLASKVISKLKKDNLNIDYLSVGGESLKALGIKSIYNLKEITYIGFTNVISNIFKINKKINETVKTIIDFNPDILFTVDSPDFTLRVAEKVKKNNPSIKTIHYVAPQVWVWREGRVKKIKKFIDHILLLFSFEKPYFDKENINNDFVGHPLLDEMIESKIDINQIIDKNKALISVFPGSRKSEVEILMPILIEFILLMNKNYKDFLYIFHSTQELSELINSYIRSKNISNCEVISDEKIKSHTLKKSVFAVAKSGTVSLEICKFKIPSIIIYKMNFLNYLIVKSLVKIKYANIINFAAKEEIIPELLQSKCNPDNIFKTVSSYLDEPSKIKSQVEKTQLILNKFKSKIPSADQASDVLKKYLKA
;
A
#
# COMPACT_ATOMS: atom_id res chain seq x y z
N MET A 1 10.27 -24.30 23.95
CA MET A 1 9.40 -23.16 23.60
C MET A 1 10.01 -22.51 22.36
N LYS A 2 9.24 -22.39 21.27
CA LYS A 2 9.71 -21.74 20.03
C LYS A 2 9.64 -20.23 20.19
N LYS A 3 10.45 -19.49 19.42
CA LYS A 3 10.52 -18.01 19.51
C LYS A 3 10.39 -17.36 18.15
N ILE A 4 9.57 -16.31 18.06
CA ILE A 4 9.45 -15.48 16.83
C ILE A 4 9.72 -14.03 17.16
N PHE A 5 10.67 -13.42 16.43
CA PHE A 5 10.83 -11.98 16.42
C PHE A 5 10.10 -11.39 15.22
N ILE A 6 9.18 -10.45 15.45
CA ILE A 6 8.38 -9.80 14.40
C ILE A 6 8.93 -8.41 14.18
N PHE A 7 9.28 -8.08 12.94
CA PHE A 7 9.83 -6.79 12.62
C PHE A 7 9.03 -6.09 11.51
N THR A 8 8.35 -5.01 11.87
CA THR A 8 7.58 -4.16 10.95
C THR A 8 8.21 -2.78 10.84
N GLY A 9 8.13 -2.15 9.68
CA GLY A 9 8.74 -0.83 9.46
C GLY A 9 7.74 0.33 9.54
N GLU A 10 6.44 0.03 9.44
CA GLU A 10 5.37 1.03 9.44
C GLU A 10 4.03 0.43 9.87
N ALA A 11 3.01 1.28 10.08
CA ALA A 11 1.70 0.88 10.60
C ALA A 11 0.95 -0.12 9.69
N SER A 12 1.12 -0.04 8.36
CA SER A 12 0.59 -1.01 7.41
C SER A 12 1.17 -2.40 7.62
N GLY A 13 2.50 -2.50 7.77
CA GLY A 13 3.20 -3.73 8.09
C GLY A 13 2.78 -4.33 9.44
N ASP A 14 2.57 -3.48 10.46
CA ASP A 14 2.07 -3.89 11.78
C ASP A 14 0.69 -4.54 11.68
N LYS A 15 -0.23 -3.93 10.92
CA LYS A 15 -1.56 -4.46 10.66
C LYS A 15 -1.53 -5.81 9.91
N LEU A 16 -0.62 -5.95 8.95
CA LEU A 16 -0.42 -7.22 8.23
C LEU A 16 0.16 -8.31 9.14
N ALA A 17 1.22 -7.99 9.88
CA ALA A 17 1.85 -8.90 10.83
C ALA A 17 0.85 -9.39 11.87
N SER A 18 0.05 -8.48 12.46
CA SER A 18 -0.91 -8.83 13.49
C SER A 18 -1.98 -9.83 13.01
N LYS A 19 -2.44 -9.70 11.76
CA LYS A 19 -3.37 -10.67 11.15
C LYS A 19 -2.76 -12.07 11.06
N VAL A 20 -1.51 -12.17 10.57
CA VAL A 20 -0.79 -13.45 10.46
C VAL A 20 -0.56 -14.07 11.85
N ILE A 21 -0.08 -13.30 12.81
CA ILE A 21 0.20 -13.78 14.16
C ILE A 21 -1.09 -14.13 14.91
N SER A 22 -2.18 -13.40 14.70
CA SER A 22 -3.49 -13.76 15.25
C SER A 22 -3.94 -15.16 14.80
N LYS A 23 -3.67 -15.54 13.54
CA LYS A 23 -3.94 -16.90 13.05
C LYS A 23 -3.03 -17.92 13.70
N LEU A 24 -1.73 -17.62 13.81
CA LEU A 24 -0.75 -18.51 14.43
C LEU A 24 -1.07 -18.77 15.92
N LYS A 25 -1.54 -17.76 16.65
CA LYS A 25 -1.95 -17.89 18.07
C LYS A 25 -3.16 -18.79 18.27
N LYS A 26 -4.08 -18.88 17.29
CA LYS A 26 -5.26 -19.76 17.38
C LYS A 26 -4.92 -21.25 17.45
N ASP A 27 -3.74 -21.64 16.98
CA ASP A 27 -3.29 -23.02 16.99
C ASP A 27 -2.70 -23.47 18.34
N ASN A 28 -2.78 -22.62 19.37
CA ASN A 28 -2.29 -22.89 20.74
C ASN A 28 -0.84 -23.38 20.82
N LEU A 29 0.00 -22.97 19.87
CA LEU A 29 1.43 -23.29 19.89
C LEU A 29 2.11 -22.47 20.99
N ASN A 30 2.98 -23.14 21.78
CA ASN A 30 3.79 -22.48 22.81
C ASN A 30 4.92 -21.69 22.17
N ILE A 31 4.64 -20.43 21.81
CA ILE A 31 5.56 -19.52 21.12
C ILE A 31 5.75 -18.25 21.93
N ASP A 32 7.01 -17.90 22.17
CA ASP A 32 7.39 -16.60 22.73
C ASP A 32 7.57 -15.57 21.61
N TYR A 33 7.03 -14.36 21.81
CA TYR A 33 7.00 -13.31 20.82
C TYR A 33 7.66 -12.03 21.32
N LEU A 34 8.55 -11.47 20.51
CA LEU A 34 9.08 -10.12 20.69
C LEU A 34 8.97 -9.36 19.37
N SER A 35 8.81 -8.04 19.41
CA SER A 35 8.62 -7.30 18.17
C SER A 35 9.29 -5.92 18.12
N VAL A 36 9.43 -5.42 16.90
CA VAL A 36 9.31 -4.01 16.58
C VAL A 36 7.98 -3.87 15.84
N GLY A 37 6.98 -3.36 16.54
CA GLY A 37 5.60 -3.29 16.05
C GLY A 37 4.85 -2.10 16.63
N GLY A 38 3.64 -1.91 16.13
CA GLY A 38 2.73 -0.85 16.54
C GLY A 38 1.57 -1.35 17.41
N GLU A 39 0.47 -0.60 17.36
CA GLU A 39 -0.71 -0.86 18.20
C GLU A 39 -1.44 -2.17 17.84
N SER A 40 -1.33 -2.66 16.58
CA SER A 40 -2.00 -3.89 16.17
C SER A 40 -1.35 -5.14 16.80
N LEU A 41 -0.02 -5.21 16.85
CA LEU A 41 0.71 -6.27 17.54
C LEU A 41 0.58 -6.15 19.06
N LYS A 42 0.60 -4.91 19.59
CA LYS A 42 0.37 -4.65 21.01
C LYS A 42 -1.00 -5.12 21.47
N ALA A 43 -2.05 -4.95 20.65
CA ALA A 43 -3.41 -5.49 20.94
C ALA A 43 -3.45 -7.00 21.05
N LEU A 44 -2.48 -7.72 20.46
CA LEU A 44 -2.30 -9.17 20.62
C LEU A 44 -1.45 -9.55 21.85
N GLY A 45 -1.09 -8.57 22.70
CA GLY A 45 -0.24 -8.77 23.88
C GLY A 45 1.26 -8.94 23.53
N ILE A 46 1.72 -8.53 22.35
CA ILE A 46 3.10 -8.66 21.93
C ILE A 46 3.88 -7.38 22.25
N LYS A 47 4.95 -7.52 23.04
CA LYS A 47 5.80 -6.41 23.42
C LYS A 47 6.64 -5.91 22.25
N SER A 48 6.68 -4.59 22.04
CA SER A 48 7.62 -3.94 21.13
C SER A 48 8.83 -3.42 21.89
N ILE A 49 10.02 -3.56 21.31
CA ILE A 49 11.28 -3.10 21.94
C ILE A 49 11.44 -1.56 21.91
N TYR A 50 10.75 -0.89 20.99
CA TYR A 50 10.62 0.56 20.92
C TYR A 50 9.39 0.97 20.10
N ASN A 51 9.07 2.28 20.11
CA ASN A 51 7.93 2.80 19.38
C ASN A 51 8.19 2.79 17.87
N LEU A 52 7.25 2.26 17.09
CA LEU A 52 7.34 2.20 15.63
C LEU A 52 7.57 3.58 14.98
N LYS A 53 7.05 4.64 15.58
CA LYS A 53 7.27 6.02 15.13
C LYS A 53 8.75 6.43 15.07
N GLU A 54 9.61 5.81 15.87
CA GLU A 54 11.05 6.10 15.86
C GLU A 54 11.76 5.73 14.55
N ILE A 55 11.16 4.83 13.75
CA ILE A 55 11.72 4.37 12.48
C ILE A 55 10.91 4.83 11.26
N THR A 56 9.67 5.32 11.44
CA THR A 56 8.79 5.75 10.36
C THR A 56 9.19 7.11 9.76
N TYR A 57 10.14 7.83 10.36
CA TYR A 57 10.61 9.17 9.91
C TYR A 57 11.38 9.18 8.57
N ILE A 58 11.26 8.12 7.78
CA ILE A 58 12.08 7.98 6.57
C ILE A 58 11.29 8.39 5.33
N GLY A 59 11.08 9.70 5.15
CA GLY A 59 10.87 10.29 3.83
C GLY A 59 12.22 10.44 3.10
N PHE A 60 12.25 10.37 1.78
CA PHE A 60 13.45 10.36 0.93
C PHE A 60 14.46 11.49 1.24
N THR A 61 13.98 12.67 1.65
CA THR A 61 14.79 13.84 2.01
C THR A 61 15.46 13.73 3.39
N ASN A 62 14.91 12.94 4.31
CA ASN A 62 15.41 12.81 5.68
C ASN A 62 16.39 11.63 5.87
N VAL A 63 16.53 10.74 4.88
CA VAL A 63 17.41 9.56 4.99
C VAL A 63 18.87 9.97 5.06
N ILE A 64 19.30 10.93 4.26
CA ILE A 64 20.71 11.37 4.18
C ILE A 64 21.13 12.04 5.49
N SER A 65 20.31 12.91 6.06
CA SER A 65 20.59 13.61 7.32
C SER A 65 20.53 12.69 8.55
N ASN A 66 19.82 11.58 8.48
CA ASN A 66 19.59 10.67 9.60
C ASN A 66 20.28 9.31 9.48
N ILE A 67 21.19 9.12 8.50
CA ILE A 67 21.80 7.82 8.19
C ILE A 67 22.53 7.19 9.39
N PHE A 68 23.18 8.01 10.23
CA PHE A 68 23.85 7.55 11.45
C PHE A 68 22.85 7.06 12.50
N LYS A 69 21.74 7.80 12.70
CA LYS A 69 20.68 7.41 13.64
C LYS A 69 20.00 6.11 13.20
N ILE A 70 19.74 5.99 11.88
CA ILE A 70 19.17 4.78 11.29
C ILE A 70 20.10 3.59 11.49
N ASN A 71 21.39 3.73 11.21
CA ASN A 71 22.36 2.65 11.38
C ASN A 71 22.52 2.26 12.86
N LYS A 72 22.51 3.22 13.79
CA LYS A 72 22.49 2.95 15.22
C LYS A 72 21.29 2.11 15.62
N LYS A 73 20.08 2.53 15.18
CA LYS A 73 18.84 1.83 15.48
C LYS A 73 18.81 0.40 14.87
N ILE A 74 19.32 0.23 13.63
CA ILE A 74 19.50 -1.08 13.03
C ILE A 74 20.40 -1.97 13.92
N ASN A 75 21.55 -1.47 14.39
CA ASN A 75 22.47 -2.24 15.20
C ASN A 75 21.87 -2.62 16.57
N GLU A 76 21.16 -1.70 17.23
CA GLU A 76 20.43 -1.97 18.48
C GLU A 76 19.37 -3.07 18.27
N THR A 77 18.60 -2.99 17.17
CA THR A 77 17.59 -3.99 16.82
C THR A 77 18.25 -5.36 16.57
N VAL A 78 19.34 -5.40 15.81
CA VAL A 78 20.08 -6.64 15.52
C VAL A 78 20.58 -7.28 16.82
N LYS A 79 21.18 -6.48 17.72
CA LYS A 79 21.64 -6.97 19.02
C LYS A 79 20.51 -7.62 19.81
N THR A 80 19.37 -6.94 19.94
CA THR A 80 18.20 -7.46 20.65
C THR A 80 17.65 -8.74 20.01
N ILE A 81 17.66 -8.86 18.68
CA ILE A 81 17.25 -10.09 17.99
C ILE A 81 18.20 -11.26 18.30
N ILE A 82 19.51 -11.00 18.28
CA ILE A 82 20.51 -12.04 18.59
C ILE A 82 20.42 -12.47 20.06
N ASP A 83 20.25 -11.53 20.98
CA ASP A 83 20.07 -11.80 22.43
C ASP A 83 18.77 -12.60 22.69
N PHE A 84 17.68 -12.29 21.98
CA PHE A 84 16.41 -13.03 22.08
C PHE A 84 16.53 -14.42 21.45
N ASN A 85 17.43 -14.61 20.48
CA ASN A 85 17.70 -15.85 19.75
C ASN A 85 16.42 -16.54 19.22
N PRO A 86 15.67 -15.92 18.28
CA PRO A 86 14.45 -16.49 17.77
C PRO A 86 14.69 -17.65 16.80
N ASP A 87 13.75 -18.61 16.72
CA ASP A 87 13.73 -19.60 15.63
C ASP A 87 13.42 -18.92 14.28
N ILE A 88 12.55 -17.90 14.29
CA ILE A 88 12.13 -17.15 13.10
C ILE A 88 12.28 -15.65 13.33
N LEU A 89 12.94 -14.98 12.40
CA LEU A 89 12.83 -13.54 12.18
C LEU A 89 11.78 -13.31 11.07
N PHE A 90 10.60 -12.85 11.46
CA PHE A 90 9.53 -12.50 10.55
C PHE A 90 9.51 -11.01 10.27
N THR A 91 9.98 -10.60 9.09
CA THR A 91 10.02 -9.20 8.65
C THR A 91 8.84 -8.89 7.74
N VAL A 92 8.20 -7.74 7.91
CA VAL A 92 7.00 -7.37 7.15
C VAL A 92 7.15 -5.96 6.60
N ASP A 93 7.07 -5.83 5.26
CA ASP A 93 7.14 -4.56 4.54
C ASP A 93 8.42 -3.74 4.78
N SER A 94 8.44 -2.47 4.37
CA SER A 94 9.56 -1.52 4.56
C SER A 94 10.96 -2.11 4.26
N PRO A 95 11.18 -2.67 3.05
CA PRO A 95 12.33 -3.49 2.73
C PRO A 95 13.69 -2.76 2.84
N ASP A 96 13.70 -1.43 2.81
CA ASP A 96 14.93 -0.67 2.96
C ASP A 96 15.46 -0.65 4.40
N PHE A 97 14.60 -0.95 5.39
CA PHE A 97 15.00 -1.08 6.78
C PHE A 97 15.00 -2.55 7.22
N THR A 98 13.89 -3.27 7.00
CA THR A 98 13.70 -4.64 7.47
C THR A 98 14.70 -5.62 6.87
N LEU A 99 15.03 -5.49 5.58
CA LEU A 99 16.02 -6.35 4.93
C LEU A 99 17.46 -6.06 5.38
N ARG A 100 17.79 -4.82 5.78
CA ARG A 100 19.12 -4.53 6.35
C ARG A 100 19.30 -5.20 7.71
N VAL A 101 18.24 -5.24 8.53
CA VAL A 101 18.27 -5.97 9.80
C VAL A 101 18.39 -7.47 9.54
N ALA A 102 17.59 -8.04 8.64
CA ALA A 102 17.66 -9.47 8.29
C ALA A 102 19.05 -9.86 7.78
N GLU A 103 19.68 -9.05 6.92
CA GLU A 103 21.05 -9.28 6.42
C GLU A 103 22.07 -9.36 7.57
N LYS A 104 22.00 -8.42 8.52
CA LYS A 104 22.91 -8.41 9.67
C LYS A 104 22.63 -9.54 10.66
N VAL A 105 21.37 -9.86 10.92
CA VAL A 105 20.98 -10.99 11.77
C VAL A 105 21.50 -12.29 11.17
N LYS A 106 21.26 -12.53 9.88
CA LYS A 106 21.70 -13.75 9.20
C LYS A 106 23.22 -13.90 9.19
N LYS A 107 23.96 -12.79 9.08
CA LYS A 107 25.42 -12.79 9.16
C LYS A 107 25.94 -13.16 10.56
N ASN A 108 25.26 -12.71 11.63
CA ASN A 108 25.66 -12.98 13.01
C ASN A 108 25.19 -14.35 13.52
N ASN A 109 23.99 -14.78 13.09
CA ASN A 109 23.44 -16.10 13.45
C ASN A 109 22.71 -16.72 12.23
N PRO A 110 23.40 -17.54 11.42
CA PRO A 110 22.85 -18.19 10.24
C PRO A 110 21.70 -19.18 10.53
N SER A 111 21.58 -19.67 11.78
CA SER A 111 20.55 -20.65 12.15
C SER A 111 19.15 -20.02 12.20
N ILE A 112 19.04 -18.72 12.49
CA ILE A 112 17.77 -18.01 12.53
C ILE A 112 17.13 -18.04 11.14
N LYS A 113 15.90 -18.57 11.04
CA LYS A 113 15.15 -18.58 9.78
C LYS A 113 14.57 -17.20 9.51
N THR A 114 14.84 -16.65 8.34
CA THR A 114 14.41 -15.31 7.94
C THR A 114 13.30 -15.39 6.91
N ILE A 115 12.10 -14.92 7.29
CA ILE A 115 10.91 -14.94 6.43
C ILE A 115 10.47 -13.48 6.21
N HIS A 116 10.34 -13.08 4.94
CA HIS A 116 9.95 -11.72 4.58
C HIS A 116 8.57 -11.69 3.92
N TYR A 117 7.66 -10.89 4.44
CA TYR A 117 6.33 -10.69 3.90
C TYR A 117 6.20 -9.32 3.25
N VAL A 118 5.59 -9.24 2.09
CA VAL A 118 5.54 -8.09 1.16
C VAL A 118 6.88 -7.89 0.45
N ALA A 119 7.04 -8.63 -0.64
CA ALA A 119 8.27 -8.59 -1.44
C ALA A 119 8.63 -7.17 -1.90
N PRO A 120 9.93 -6.81 -1.92
CA PRO A 120 10.35 -5.55 -2.49
C PRO A 120 10.02 -5.50 -3.99
N GLN A 121 9.60 -4.34 -4.49
CA GLN A 121 9.18 -4.13 -5.88
C GLN A 121 10.38 -4.20 -6.85
N VAL A 122 10.98 -5.40 -6.96
CA VAL A 122 12.19 -5.63 -7.79
C VAL A 122 11.93 -5.48 -9.28
N TRP A 123 10.69 -5.63 -9.72
CA TRP A 123 10.26 -5.47 -11.12
C TRP A 123 10.27 -4.01 -11.58
N VAL A 124 10.27 -3.04 -10.68
CA VAL A 124 10.23 -1.61 -11.03
C VAL A 124 11.60 -1.10 -11.45
N TRP A 125 12.67 -1.39 -10.68
CA TRP A 125 13.97 -0.74 -10.89
C TRP A 125 15.21 -1.46 -10.34
N ARG A 126 15.07 -2.53 -9.56
CA ARG A 126 16.20 -3.18 -8.87
C ARG A 126 16.17 -4.70 -8.97
N GLU A 127 16.01 -5.24 -10.17
CA GLU A 127 15.96 -6.69 -10.39
C GLU A 127 17.17 -7.41 -9.78
N GLY A 128 18.38 -6.85 -9.90
CA GLY A 128 19.60 -7.40 -9.28
C GLY A 128 19.58 -7.47 -7.75
N ARG A 129 18.62 -6.80 -7.08
CA ARG A 129 18.44 -6.89 -5.62
C ARG A 129 18.06 -8.30 -5.17
N VAL A 130 17.41 -9.09 -6.03
CA VAL A 130 17.00 -10.47 -5.72
C VAL A 130 18.20 -11.34 -5.40
N LYS A 131 19.30 -11.26 -6.19
CA LYS A 131 20.55 -11.99 -5.91
C LYS A 131 21.14 -11.67 -4.54
N LYS A 132 21.00 -10.41 -4.09
CA LYS A 132 21.47 -10.01 -2.76
C LYS A 132 20.58 -10.58 -1.67
N ILE A 133 19.27 -10.52 -1.84
CA ILE A 133 18.24 -11.00 -0.89
C ILE A 133 18.42 -12.50 -0.63
N LYS A 134 18.72 -13.31 -1.65
CA LYS A 134 18.97 -14.75 -1.54
C LYS A 134 19.98 -15.11 -0.46
N LYS A 135 20.95 -14.25 -0.18
CA LYS A 135 22.02 -14.53 0.78
C LYS A 135 21.56 -14.52 2.24
N PHE A 136 20.39 -13.91 2.53
CA PHE A 136 19.97 -13.69 3.90
C PHE A 136 18.45 -13.81 4.14
N ILE A 137 17.65 -14.14 3.12
CA ILE A 137 16.24 -14.47 3.26
C ILE A 137 16.01 -15.91 2.86
N ASP A 138 15.45 -16.71 3.78
CA ASP A 138 15.14 -18.12 3.56
C ASP A 138 13.81 -18.30 2.82
N HIS A 139 12.84 -17.37 3.01
CA HIS A 139 11.52 -17.45 2.38
C HIS A 139 10.88 -16.08 2.18
N ILE A 140 10.21 -15.88 1.04
CA ILE A 140 9.47 -14.64 0.73
C ILE A 140 8.00 -14.95 0.50
N LEU A 141 7.11 -14.17 1.13
CA LEU A 141 5.68 -14.22 0.94
C LEU A 141 5.25 -13.10 -0.01
N LEU A 142 4.69 -13.48 -1.15
CA LEU A 142 4.39 -12.62 -2.28
C LEU A 142 2.93 -12.17 -2.28
N LEU A 143 2.69 -10.87 -2.54
CA LEU A 143 1.34 -10.32 -2.66
C LEU A 143 0.73 -10.54 -4.05
N PHE A 144 1.58 -10.63 -5.08
CA PHE A 144 1.15 -10.72 -6.47
C PHE A 144 1.76 -11.94 -7.15
N SER A 145 0.94 -12.66 -7.91
CA SER A 145 1.39 -13.86 -8.63
C SER A 145 2.49 -13.59 -9.67
N PHE A 146 2.51 -12.38 -10.25
CA PHE A 146 3.52 -11.99 -11.23
C PHE A 146 4.92 -11.74 -10.61
N GLU A 147 5.03 -11.66 -9.28
CA GLU A 147 6.31 -11.52 -8.57
C GLU A 147 7.11 -12.82 -8.57
N LYS A 148 6.42 -13.96 -8.56
CA LYS A 148 7.01 -15.29 -8.40
C LYS A 148 8.18 -15.58 -9.35
N PRO A 149 8.12 -15.32 -10.67
CA PRO A 149 9.22 -15.61 -11.59
C PRO A 149 10.55 -14.89 -11.24
N TYR A 150 10.48 -13.71 -10.62
CA TYR A 150 11.69 -12.97 -10.22
C TYR A 150 12.46 -13.67 -9.10
N PHE A 151 11.76 -14.33 -8.18
CA PHE A 151 12.35 -15.05 -7.05
C PHE A 151 12.68 -16.49 -7.40
N ASP A 152 11.86 -17.17 -8.21
CA ASP A 152 12.12 -18.52 -8.73
C ASP A 152 13.43 -18.56 -9.54
N LYS A 153 13.67 -17.57 -10.41
CA LYS A 153 14.90 -17.44 -11.22
C LYS A 153 16.17 -17.48 -10.38
N GLU A 154 16.09 -16.96 -9.18
CA GLU A 154 17.25 -16.94 -8.25
C GLU A 154 17.18 -18.07 -7.20
N ASN A 155 16.25 -19.01 -7.32
CA ASN A 155 16.03 -20.13 -6.38
C ASN A 155 15.86 -19.65 -4.92
N ILE A 156 15.00 -18.65 -4.71
CA ILE A 156 14.56 -18.23 -3.37
C ILE A 156 13.21 -18.89 -3.11
N ASN A 157 13.10 -19.59 -1.96
CA ASN A 157 11.80 -20.13 -1.56
C ASN A 157 10.78 -19.01 -1.45
N ASN A 158 9.64 -19.19 -2.10
CA ASN A 158 8.59 -18.18 -2.09
C ASN A 158 7.21 -18.80 -2.26
N ASP A 159 6.22 -18.21 -1.60
CA ASP A 159 4.81 -18.56 -1.75
C ASP A 159 4.00 -17.31 -2.12
N PHE A 160 3.14 -17.44 -3.12
CA PHE A 160 2.13 -16.43 -3.41
C PHE A 160 0.98 -16.59 -2.44
N VAL A 161 0.84 -15.64 -1.51
CA VAL A 161 -0.18 -15.66 -0.46
C VAL A 161 -1.40 -14.78 -0.78
N GLY A 162 -1.36 -13.99 -1.86
CA GLY A 162 -2.41 -13.06 -2.26
C GLY A 162 -2.34 -11.72 -1.52
N HIS A 163 -3.14 -10.77 -2.02
CA HIS A 163 -3.13 -9.41 -1.46
C HIS A 163 -4.19 -9.28 -0.35
N PRO A 164 -3.81 -8.97 0.91
CA PRO A 164 -4.70 -8.98 2.08
C PRO A 164 -5.91 -8.05 1.96
N LEU A 165 -5.79 -6.96 1.21
CA LEU A 165 -6.90 -6.04 0.95
C LEU A 165 -8.07 -6.74 0.24
N LEU A 166 -7.80 -7.78 -0.55
CA LEU A 166 -8.84 -8.52 -1.27
C LEU A 166 -9.57 -9.53 -0.38
N ASP A 167 -8.99 -9.89 0.76
CA ASP A 167 -9.60 -10.79 1.75
C ASP A 167 -10.55 -10.05 2.71
N GLU A 168 -10.43 -8.72 2.82
CA GLU A 168 -11.22 -7.94 3.75
C GLU A 168 -12.68 -7.84 3.30
N MET A 169 -13.60 -8.20 4.19
CA MET A 169 -15.03 -7.89 4.02
C MET A 169 -15.35 -6.56 4.69
N ILE A 170 -16.24 -5.77 4.10
CA ILE A 170 -16.75 -4.54 4.73
C ILE A 170 -17.93 -4.94 5.60
N GLU A 171 -17.69 -5.04 6.89
CA GLU A 171 -18.67 -5.54 7.86
C GLU A 171 -19.64 -4.49 8.41
N SER A 172 -19.41 -3.20 8.23
CA SER A 172 -20.23 -2.18 8.89
C SER A 172 -21.30 -1.60 7.96
N LYS A 173 -22.56 -1.57 8.43
CA LYS A 173 -23.63 -0.74 7.88
C LYS A 173 -23.51 0.66 8.50
N ILE A 174 -22.72 1.53 7.90
CA ILE A 174 -22.74 2.95 8.27
C ILE A 174 -23.74 3.64 7.38
N ASP A 175 -24.69 4.35 7.97
CA ASP A 175 -25.57 5.22 7.20
C ASP A 175 -24.84 6.53 6.87
N ILE A 176 -24.17 6.54 5.72
CA ILE A 176 -23.46 7.73 5.22
C ILE A 176 -24.42 8.81 4.71
N ASN A 177 -25.73 8.53 4.64
CA ASN A 177 -26.72 9.49 4.17
C ASN A 177 -26.91 10.69 5.13
N GLN A 178 -26.40 10.59 6.36
CA GLN A 178 -26.33 11.71 7.30
C GLN A 178 -25.15 12.64 7.02
N ILE A 179 -24.17 12.17 6.22
CA ILE A 179 -22.90 12.88 5.96
C ILE A 179 -22.87 13.40 4.51
N ILE A 180 -23.61 12.77 3.61
CA ILE A 180 -23.53 13.01 2.17
C ILE A 180 -24.93 13.26 1.60
N ASP A 181 -25.05 14.29 0.75
CA ASP A 181 -26.28 14.58 0.01
C ASP A 181 -26.67 13.39 -0.88
N LYS A 182 -27.86 12.82 -0.61
CA LYS A 182 -28.39 11.63 -1.30
C LYS A 182 -28.71 11.87 -2.78
N ASN A 183 -28.88 13.12 -3.17
CA ASN A 183 -29.31 13.49 -4.51
C ASN A 183 -28.14 13.69 -5.48
N LYS A 184 -26.90 13.60 -4.98
CA LYS A 184 -25.69 13.79 -5.79
C LYS A 184 -24.93 12.48 -6.04
N ALA A 185 -24.45 12.31 -7.26
CA ALA A 185 -23.54 11.23 -7.59
C ALA A 185 -22.14 11.54 -7.02
N LEU A 186 -21.47 10.52 -6.46
CA LEU A 186 -20.18 10.71 -5.78
C LEU A 186 -19.02 10.46 -6.73
N ILE A 187 -18.07 11.38 -6.75
CA ILE A 187 -16.76 11.15 -7.35
C ILE A 187 -15.72 11.13 -6.23
N SER A 188 -15.09 9.96 -6.02
CA SER A 188 -14.01 9.81 -5.05
C SER A 188 -12.70 10.38 -5.58
N VAL A 189 -12.01 11.21 -4.79
CA VAL A 189 -10.75 11.85 -5.14
C VAL A 189 -9.67 11.49 -4.12
N PHE A 190 -8.55 10.95 -4.59
CA PHE A 190 -7.42 10.55 -3.76
C PHE A 190 -6.18 11.36 -4.14
N PRO A 191 -5.90 12.49 -3.50
CA PRO A 191 -4.80 13.39 -3.86
C PRO A 191 -3.43 12.89 -3.42
N GLY A 192 -3.39 11.81 -2.67
CA GLY A 192 -2.17 11.22 -2.10
C GLY A 192 -2.17 11.18 -0.58
N SER A 193 -1.18 10.51 -0.02
CA SER A 193 -1.02 10.30 1.42
C SER A 193 0.15 11.08 2.02
N ARG A 194 0.90 11.84 1.21
CA ARG A 194 2.03 12.67 1.64
C ARG A 194 1.76 14.12 1.33
N LYS A 195 2.19 15.02 2.22
CA LYS A 195 2.02 16.47 2.07
C LYS A 195 2.49 16.97 0.70
N SER A 196 3.67 16.56 0.26
CA SER A 196 4.23 16.97 -1.05
C SER A 196 3.40 16.49 -2.25
N GLU A 197 2.70 15.35 -2.14
CA GLU A 197 1.80 14.86 -3.19
C GLU A 197 0.53 15.72 -3.25
N VAL A 198 -0.05 16.00 -2.09
CA VAL A 198 -1.25 16.85 -1.95
C VAL A 198 -0.96 18.26 -2.46
N GLU A 199 0.14 18.88 -2.07
CA GLU A 199 0.52 20.23 -2.52
C GLU A 199 0.67 20.34 -4.05
N ILE A 200 1.15 19.28 -4.71
CA ILE A 200 1.30 19.25 -6.18
C ILE A 200 -0.04 18.99 -6.88
N LEU A 201 -0.87 18.09 -6.34
CA LEU A 201 -2.07 17.64 -7.03
C LEU A 201 -3.31 18.49 -6.72
N MET A 202 -3.42 19.09 -5.53
CA MET A 202 -4.61 19.87 -5.16
C MET A 202 -4.91 21.02 -6.12
N PRO A 203 -3.96 21.88 -6.55
CA PRO A 203 -4.25 22.93 -7.52
C PRO A 203 -4.86 22.38 -8.82
N ILE A 204 -4.36 21.23 -9.31
CA ILE A 204 -4.84 20.57 -10.52
C ILE A 204 -6.24 20.02 -10.33
N LEU A 205 -6.48 19.36 -9.20
CA LEU A 205 -7.78 18.75 -8.85
C LEU A 205 -8.86 19.83 -8.65
N ILE A 206 -8.52 20.93 -8.03
CA ILE A 206 -9.45 22.07 -7.85
C ILE A 206 -9.87 22.65 -9.22
N GLU A 207 -8.93 22.91 -10.12
CA GLU A 207 -9.27 23.43 -11.46
C GLU A 207 -10.06 22.37 -12.26
N PHE A 208 -9.75 21.09 -12.14
CA PHE A 208 -10.55 20.00 -12.72
C PHE A 208 -12.01 20.05 -12.20
N ILE A 209 -12.23 20.20 -10.89
CA ILE A 209 -13.57 20.27 -10.30
C ILE A 209 -14.32 21.52 -10.82
N LEU A 210 -13.64 22.65 -10.96
CA LEU A 210 -14.24 23.84 -11.53
C LEU A 210 -14.67 23.63 -13.00
N LEU A 211 -13.90 22.89 -13.80
CA LEU A 211 -14.28 22.50 -15.17
C LEU A 211 -15.49 21.55 -15.15
N MET A 212 -15.50 20.57 -14.26
CA MET A 212 -16.62 19.66 -14.09
C MET A 212 -17.90 20.40 -13.72
N ASN A 213 -17.85 21.33 -12.77
CA ASN A 213 -19.00 22.09 -12.30
C ASN A 213 -19.63 23.01 -13.36
N LYS A 214 -18.89 23.36 -14.41
CA LYS A 214 -19.44 24.10 -15.58
C LYS A 214 -20.32 23.21 -16.46
N ASN A 215 -20.03 21.89 -16.52
CA ASN A 215 -20.68 20.96 -17.43
C ASN A 215 -21.64 19.99 -16.75
N TYR A 216 -21.39 19.68 -15.47
CA TYR A 216 -22.13 18.69 -14.68
C TYR A 216 -22.47 19.30 -13.30
N LYS A 217 -23.75 19.34 -12.91
CA LYS A 217 -24.19 20.01 -11.68
C LYS A 217 -24.43 19.07 -10.49
N ASP A 218 -24.57 17.75 -10.75
CA ASP A 218 -25.10 16.80 -9.77
C ASP A 218 -24.03 15.93 -9.13
N PHE A 219 -22.76 16.37 -9.11
CA PHE A 219 -21.68 15.66 -8.46
C PHE A 219 -21.30 16.27 -7.12
N LEU A 220 -20.97 15.39 -6.18
CA LEU A 220 -20.27 15.67 -4.93
C LEU A 220 -18.90 14.99 -4.96
N TYR A 221 -17.84 15.77 -4.75
CA TYR A 221 -16.46 15.28 -4.75
C TYR A 221 -16.02 14.94 -3.34
N ILE A 222 -15.67 13.67 -3.12
CA ILE A 222 -15.22 13.17 -1.81
C ILE A 222 -13.72 13.03 -1.82
N PHE A 223 -13.02 13.91 -1.13
CA PHE A 223 -11.57 13.84 -0.93
C PHE A 223 -11.26 12.86 0.20
N HIS A 224 -10.62 11.75 -0.13
CA HIS A 224 -10.12 10.78 0.84
C HIS A 224 -8.75 11.23 1.34
N SER A 225 -8.64 11.46 2.64
CA SER A 225 -7.47 12.03 3.29
C SER A 225 -7.02 11.22 4.51
N THR A 226 -5.85 11.52 5.03
CA THR A 226 -5.48 11.22 6.42
C THR A 226 -5.92 12.37 7.31
N GLN A 227 -6.06 12.14 8.61
CA GLN A 227 -6.44 13.19 9.55
C GLN A 227 -5.47 14.38 9.52
N GLU A 228 -4.16 14.11 9.36
CA GLU A 228 -3.11 15.12 9.30
C GLU A 228 -3.19 16.04 8.06
N LEU A 229 -3.72 15.53 6.94
CA LEU A 229 -3.78 16.26 5.67
C LEU A 229 -5.15 16.88 5.38
N SER A 230 -6.17 16.56 6.19
CA SER A 230 -7.54 17.03 5.96
C SER A 230 -7.64 18.55 5.93
N GLU A 231 -6.99 19.24 6.85
CA GLU A 231 -7.01 20.70 6.91
C GLU A 231 -6.28 21.35 5.72
N LEU A 232 -5.19 20.77 5.27
CA LEU A 232 -4.51 21.24 4.06
C LEU A 232 -5.43 21.14 2.84
N ILE A 233 -6.14 20.02 2.65
CA ILE A 233 -7.06 19.82 1.53
C ILE A 233 -8.23 20.81 1.64
N ASN A 234 -8.83 20.97 2.83
CA ASN A 234 -9.90 21.93 3.09
C ASN A 234 -9.48 23.36 2.77
N SER A 235 -8.22 23.74 3.05
CA SER A 235 -7.73 25.09 2.73
C SER A 235 -7.74 25.38 1.22
N TYR A 236 -7.39 24.40 0.37
CA TYR A 236 -7.50 24.53 -1.09
C TYR A 236 -8.96 24.66 -1.55
N ILE A 237 -9.88 23.85 -1.02
CA ILE A 237 -11.30 23.87 -1.36
C ILE A 237 -11.90 25.25 -1.01
N ARG A 238 -11.65 25.73 0.21
CA ARG A 238 -12.14 27.05 0.69
C ARG A 238 -11.57 28.20 -0.14
N SER A 239 -10.32 28.13 -0.57
CA SER A 239 -9.69 29.20 -1.35
C SER A 239 -10.39 29.51 -2.66
N LYS A 240 -11.18 28.59 -3.20
CA LYS A 240 -11.94 28.72 -4.44
C LYS A 240 -13.47 28.70 -4.24
N ASN A 241 -13.93 28.75 -2.99
CA ASN A 241 -15.36 28.75 -2.63
C ASN A 241 -16.16 27.61 -3.27
N ILE A 242 -15.59 26.40 -3.34
CA ILE A 242 -16.26 25.23 -3.92
C ILE A 242 -17.13 24.59 -2.84
N SER A 243 -18.44 24.52 -3.07
CA SER A 243 -19.43 24.05 -2.09
C SER A 243 -19.76 22.55 -2.20
N ASN A 244 -19.41 21.89 -3.30
CA ASN A 244 -19.71 20.48 -3.56
C ASN A 244 -18.49 19.57 -3.37
N CYS A 245 -17.73 19.82 -2.31
CA CYS A 245 -16.57 19.01 -1.91
C CYS A 245 -16.65 18.68 -0.42
N GLU A 246 -16.36 17.44 -0.07
CA GLU A 246 -16.25 16.96 1.30
C GLU A 246 -14.90 16.27 1.51
N VAL A 247 -14.32 16.41 2.72
CA VAL A 247 -13.06 15.77 3.08
C VAL A 247 -13.29 14.72 4.17
N ILE A 248 -12.96 13.48 3.88
CA ILE A 248 -13.17 12.33 4.77
C ILE A 248 -11.85 11.70 5.15
N SER A 249 -11.60 11.54 6.47
CA SER A 249 -10.40 10.92 7.03
C SER A 249 -10.68 9.63 7.83
N ASP A 250 -11.94 9.38 8.20
CA ASP A 250 -12.34 8.15 8.87
C ASP A 250 -12.33 6.96 7.91
N GLU A 251 -11.57 5.89 8.22
CA GLU A 251 -11.39 4.73 7.35
C GLU A 251 -12.70 3.97 7.07
N LYS A 252 -13.62 3.93 8.02
CA LYS A 252 -14.90 3.24 7.85
C LYS A 252 -15.80 4.03 6.89
N ILE A 253 -15.85 5.35 7.06
CA ILE A 253 -16.62 6.25 6.20
C ILE A 253 -16.03 6.25 4.79
N LYS A 254 -14.69 6.27 4.64
CA LYS A 254 -14.00 6.17 3.34
C LYS A 254 -14.45 4.96 2.53
N SER A 255 -14.44 3.77 3.13
CA SER A 255 -14.82 2.54 2.43
C SER A 255 -16.27 2.57 1.96
N HIS A 256 -17.19 3.17 2.75
CA HIS A 256 -18.60 3.28 2.39
C HIS A 256 -18.85 4.32 1.30
N THR A 257 -18.20 5.48 1.40
CA THR A 257 -18.30 6.53 0.38
C THR A 257 -17.68 6.06 -0.94
N LEU A 258 -16.53 5.40 -0.89
CA LEU A 258 -15.92 4.83 -2.08
C LEU A 258 -16.87 3.82 -2.76
N LYS A 259 -17.45 2.90 -2.00
CA LYS A 259 -18.40 1.90 -2.52
C LYS A 259 -19.62 2.53 -3.24
N LYS A 260 -20.04 3.73 -2.84
CA LYS A 260 -21.16 4.47 -3.47
C LYS A 260 -20.72 5.41 -4.60
N SER A 261 -19.42 5.55 -4.85
CA SER A 261 -18.91 6.43 -5.90
C SER A 261 -19.18 5.85 -7.29
N VAL A 262 -19.55 6.73 -8.21
CA VAL A 262 -19.74 6.38 -9.62
C VAL A 262 -18.43 6.42 -10.42
N PHE A 263 -17.44 7.15 -9.90
CA PHE A 263 -16.12 7.29 -10.51
C PHE A 263 -15.05 7.62 -9.44
N ALA A 264 -13.79 7.35 -9.75
CA ALA A 264 -12.68 7.74 -8.89
C ALA A 264 -11.50 8.37 -9.67
N VAL A 265 -10.93 9.43 -9.11
CA VAL A 265 -9.67 10.05 -9.56
C VAL A 265 -8.63 9.81 -8.49
N ALA A 266 -7.61 9.03 -8.78
CA ALA A 266 -6.69 8.58 -7.75
C ALA A 266 -5.22 8.79 -8.11
N LYS A 267 -4.43 9.27 -7.15
CA LYS A 267 -2.97 9.20 -7.24
C LYS A 267 -2.53 7.75 -7.26
N SER A 268 -1.58 7.41 -8.14
CA SER A 268 -1.05 6.04 -8.23
C SER A 268 -0.59 5.51 -6.87
N GLY A 269 -1.04 4.30 -6.53
CA GLY A 269 -0.73 3.62 -5.27
C GLY A 269 -1.64 2.42 -5.02
N THR A 270 -1.56 1.85 -3.83
CA THR A 270 -2.35 0.68 -3.38
C THR A 270 -3.87 0.94 -3.43
N VAL A 271 -4.29 2.20 -3.31
CA VAL A 271 -5.70 2.62 -3.38
C VAL A 271 -6.38 2.17 -4.68
N SER A 272 -5.64 2.02 -5.77
CA SER A 272 -6.20 1.51 -7.03
C SER A 272 -6.76 0.10 -6.91
N LEU A 273 -6.19 -0.75 -6.05
CA LEU A 273 -6.72 -2.08 -5.77
C LEU A 273 -8.05 -1.99 -5.01
N GLU A 274 -8.16 -1.04 -4.10
CA GLU A 274 -9.39 -0.80 -3.33
C GLU A 274 -10.51 -0.30 -4.23
N ILE A 275 -10.23 0.67 -5.09
CA ILE A 275 -11.16 1.19 -6.09
C ILE A 275 -11.66 0.05 -6.99
N CYS A 276 -10.75 -0.75 -7.52
CA CYS A 276 -11.09 -1.89 -8.37
C CYS A 276 -11.88 -2.97 -7.60
N LYS A 277 -11.58 -3.21 -6.32
CA LYS A 277 -12.33 -4.15 -5.46
C LYS A 277 -13.82 -3.77 -5.38
N PHE A 278 -14.13 -2.48 -5.31
CA PHE A 278 -15.50 -1.97 -5.32
C PHE A 278 -16.11 -1.84 -6.72
N LYS A 279 -15.42 -2.25 -7.76
CA LYS A 279 -15.87 -2.18 -9.16
C LYS A 279 -16.13 -0.75 -9.63
N ILE A 280 -15.36 0.21 -9.14
CA ILE A 280 -15.50 1.62 -9.49
C ILE A 280 -14.56 1.96 -10.65
N PRO A 281 -15.06 2.56 -11.73
CA PRO A 281 -14.21 3.04 -12.80
C PRO A 281 -13.34 4.20 -12.31
N SER A 282 -12.14 4.29 -12.85
CA SER A 282 -11.18 5.26 -12.36
C SER A 282 -10.15 5.69 -13.38
N ILE A 283 -9.49 6.80 -13.07
CA ILE A 283 -8.25 7.21 -13.71
C ILE A 283 -7.15 7.38 -12.66
N ILE A 284 -5.91 7.14 -13.09
CA ILE A 284 -4.74 7.36 -12.26
C ILE A 284 -4.07 8.67 -12.66
N ILE A 285 -3.82 9.51 -11.68
CA ILE A 285 -3.06 10.74 -11.82
C ILE A 285 -1.74 10.62 -11.07
N TYR A 286 -0.67 11.18 -11.63
CA TYR A 286 0.59 11.24 -10.93
C TYR A 286 1.45 12.41 -11.42
N LYS A 287 1.90 13.22 -10.48
CA LYS A 287 2.82 14.32 -10.77
C LYS A 287 3.82 14.46 -9.63
N MET A 288 5.07 14.68 -10.00
CA MET A 288 6.16 14.97 -9.08
C MET A 288 6.96 16.16 -9.63
N ASN A 289 7.80 16.74 -8.79
CA ASN A 289 8.68 17.80 -9.25
C ASN A 289 9.63 17.30 -10.35
N PHE A 290 10.09 18.22 -11.20
CA PHE A 290 10.86 17.89 -12.41
C PHE A 290 12.16 17.13 -12.11
N LEU A 291 12.89 17.50 -11.07
CA LEU A 291 14.16 16.84 -10.71
C LEU A 291 13.92 15.39 -10.29
N ASN A 292 12.94 15.14 -9.42
CA ASN A 292 12.58 13.78 -9.02
C ASN A 292 12.10 12.95 -10.21
N TYR A 293 11.36 13.56 -11.13
CA TYR A 293 10.91 12.88 -12.35
C TYR A 293 12.07 12.43 -13.23
N LEU A 294 13.08 13.27 -13.44
CA LEU A 294 14.26 12.88 -14.23
C LEU A 294 14.99 11.69 -13.58
N ILE A 295 15.17 11.72 -12.27
CA ILE A 295 15.79 10.61 -11.51
C ILE A 295 14.95 9.33 -11.66
N VAL A 296 13.65 9.40 -11.42
CA VAL A 296 12.75 8.24 -11.51
C VAL A 296 12.74 7.71 -12.95
N LYS A 297 12.61 8.57 -13.94
CA LYS A 297 12.61 8.18 -15.36
C LYS A 297 13.88 7.44 -15.79
N SER A 298 15.05 7.81 -15.24
CA SER A 298 16.31 7.11 -15.52
C SER A 298 16.44 5.75 -14.87
N LEU A 299 15.74 5.51 -13.75
CA LEU A 299 15.85 4.31 -12.93
C LEU A 299 14.74 3.29 -13.19
N VAL A 300 13.53 3.78 -13.52
CA VAL A 300 12.32 2.96 -13.65
C VAL A 300 12.17 2.43 -15.07
N LYS A 301 12.05 1.11 -15.20
CA LYS A 301 11.95 0.40 -16.49
C LYS A 301 10.52 -0.02 -16.84
N ILE A 302 9.54 0.30 -15.99
CA ILE A 302 8.15 -0.11 -16.21
C ILE A 302 7.41 0.87 -17.12
N LYS A 303 6.53 0.33 -17.96
CA LYS A 303 5.67 1.10 -18.87
C LYS A 303 4.50 1.76 -18.14
N TYR A 304 3.99 1.13 -17.08
CA TYR A 304 2.79 1.53 -16.36
C TYR A 304 3.09 1.85 -14.90
N ALA A 305 2.54 2.95 -14.40
CA ALA A 305 2.67 3.36 -12.99
C ALA A 305 1.65 2.67 -12.09
N ASN A 306 0.56 2.15 -12.65
CA ASN A 306 -0.48 1.44 -11.91
C ASN A 306 -0.24 -0.08 -11.92
N ILE A 307 -0.43 -0.72 -10.78
CA ILE A 307 -0.19 -2.16 -10.60
C ILE A 307 -1.14 -3.03 -11.45
N ILE A 308 -2.38 -2.60 -11.66
CA ILE A 308 -3.36 -3.31 -12.51
C ILE A 308 -2.89 -3.30 -13.96
N ASN A 309 -2.52 -2.12 -14.50
CA ASN A 309 -2.01 -1.99 -15.86
C ASN A 309 -0.71 -2.75 -16.05
N PHE A 310 0.18 -2.69 -15.05
CA PHE A 310 1.44 -3.46 -15.06
C PHE A 310 1.18 -4.96 -15.14
N ALA A 311 0.30 -5.48 -14.31
CA ALA A 311 -0.04 -6.90 -14.28
C ALA A 311 -0.79 -7.37 -15.54
N ALA A 312 -1.60 -6.48 -16.11
CA ALA A 312 -2.32 -6.72 -17.38
C ALA A 312 -1.40 -6.63 -18.60
N LYS A 313 -0.28 -5.90 -18.50
CA LYS A 313 0.55 -5.46 -19.64
C LYS A 313 -0.22 -4.60 -20.66
N GLU A 314 -1.30 -3.98 -20.21
CA GLU A 314 -2.23 -3.17 -20.99
C GLU A 314 -2.69 -1.96 -20.16
N GLU A 315 -2.96 -0.81 -20.80
CA GLU A 315 -3.56 0.35 -20.14
C GLU A 315 -5.08 0.15 -19.98
N ILE A 316 -5.51 -0.54 -18.93
CA ILE A 316 -6.92 -0.73 -18.59
C ILE A 316 -7.48 0.51 -17.89
N ILE A 317 -6.70 1.08 -16.97
CA ILE A 317 -7.02 2.30 -16.23
C ILE A 317 -6.17 3.41 -16.83
N PRO A 318 -6.77 4.49 -17.37
CA PRO A 318 -6.00 5.59 -17.94
C PRO A 318 -5.01 6.19 -16.94
N GLU A 319 -3.78 6.42 -17.39
CA GLU A 319 -2.71 7.00 -16.58
C GLU A 319 -2.33 8.40 -17.09
N LEU A 320 -2.71 9.42 -16.36
CA LEU A 320 -2.34 10.80 -16.64
C LEU A 320 -1.11 11.17 -15.80
N LEU A 321 0.08 10.97 -16.40
CA LEU A 321 1.36 11.15 -15.72
C LEU A 321 2.03 12.45 -16.12
N GLN A 322 2.65 13.15 -15.19
CA GLN A 322 3.47 14.35 -15.37
C GLN A 322 2.78 15.47 -16.20
N SER A 323 3.20 15.73 -17.43
CA SER A 323 2.60 16.74 -18.30
C SER A 323 1.15 16.43 -18.68
N LYS A 324 0.80 15.14 -18.77
CA LYS A 324 -0.59 14.71 -19.00
C LYS A 324 -1.48 14.92 -17.77
N CYS A 325 -0.91 15.03 -16.56
CA CYS A 325 -1.64 15.33 -15.33
C CYS A 325 -1.91 16.84 -15.26
N ASN A 326 -2.94 17.28 -15.95
CA ASN A 326 -3.46 18.65 -15.96
C ASN A 326 -4.98 18.65 -15.94
N PRO A 327 -5.65 19.77 -15.56
CA PRO A 327 -7.09 19.84 -15.38
C PRO A 327 -7.89 19.43 -16.62
N ASP A 328 -7.48 19.88 -17.80
CA ASP A 328 -8.20 19.62 -19.05
C ASP A 328 -8.18 18.15 -19.45
N ASN A 329 -7.02 17.48 -19.31
CA ASN A 329 -6.91 16.06 -19.62
C ASN A 329 -7.70 15.21 -18.62
N ILE A 330 -7.68 15.57 -17.32
CA ILE A 330 -8.48 14.89 -16.29
C ILE A 330 -9.96 15.06 -16.64
N PHE A 331 -10.40 16.30 -16.93
CA PHE A 331 -11.78 16.58 -17.32
C PHE A 331 -12.19 15.77 -18.56
N LYS A 332 -11.45 15.85 -19.65
CA LYS A 332 -11.73 15.11 -20.89
C LYS A 332 -11.86 13.61 -20.67
N THR A 333 -10.95 13.05 -19.87
CA THR A 333 -10.93 11.61 -19.62
C THR A 333 -12.12 11.22 -18.74
N VAL A 334 -12.40 11.93 -17.65
CA VAL A 334 -13.53 11.64 -16.76
C VAL A 334 -14.85 11.78 -17.52
N SER A 335 -15.05 12.89 -18.25
CA SER A 335 -16.27 13.12 -19.05
C SER A 335 -16.49 12.00 -20.07
N SER A 336 -15.44 11.55 -20.77
CA SER A 336 -15.56 10.46 -21.75
C SER A 336 -16.04 9.14 -21.13
N TYR A 337 -15.75 8.89 -19.85
CA TYR A 337 -16.27 7.73 -19.14
C TYR A 337 -17.71 7.92 -18.67
N LEU A 338 -18.05 9.13 -18.18
CA LEU A 338 -19.41 9.44 -17.71
C LEU A 338 -20.41 9.44 -18.87
N ASP A 339 -19.97 9.89 -20.05
CA ASP A 339 -20.82 9.99 -21.24
C ASP A 339 -20.91 8.64 -22.00
N GLU A 340 -19.98 7.69 -21.74
CA GLU A 340 -19.94 6.38 -22.41
C GLU A 340 -19.95 5.19 -21.43
N PRO A 341 -21.12 4.72 -20.97
CA PRO A 341 -21.24 3.62 -20.01
C PRO A 341 -20.53 2.32 -20.43
N SER A 342 -20.33 2.10 -21.72
CA SER A 342 -19.60 0.95 -22.27
C SER A 342 -18.13 0.96 -21.83
N LYS A 343 -17.47 2.11 -21.74
CA LYS A 343 -16.11 2.26 -21.24
C LYS A 343 -16.01 1.88 -19.76
N ILE A 344 -16.99 2.30 -18.96
CA ILE A 344 -17.09 1.93 -17.54
C ILE A 344 -17.18 0.41 -17.41
N LYS A 345 -18.11 -0.21 -18.11
CA LYS A 345 -18.31 -1.66 -18.09
C LYS A 345 -17.03 -2.41 -18.48
N SER A 346 -16.43 -2.02 -19.60
CA SER A 346 -15.19 -2.65 -20.10
C SER A 346 -14.04 -2.53 -19.09
N GLN A 347 -13.83 -1.33 -18.49
CA GLN A 347 -12.77 -1.15 -17.49
C GLN A 347 -13.01 -2.01 -16.25
N VAL A 348 -14.25 -2.03 -15.73
CA VAL A 348 -14.61 -2.82 -14.55
C VAL A 348 -14.40 -4.32 -14.81
N GLU A 349 -14.87 -4.85 -15.93
CA GLU A 349 -14.68 -6.26 -16.29
C GLU A 349 -13.20 -6.63 -16.37
N LYS A 350 -12.40 -5.84 -17.08
CA LYS A 350 -10.96 -6.09 -17.23
C LYS A 350 -10.21 -5.99 -15.88
N THR A 351 -10.54 -5.00 -15.05
CA THR A 351 -9.90 -4.86 -13.73
C THR A 351 -10.25 -6.03 -12.80
N GLN A 352 -11.50 -6.56 -12.85
CA GLN A 352 -11.88 -7.72 -12.06
C GLN A 352 -11.10 -8.98 -12.48
N LEU A 353 -10.84 -9.18 -13.78
CA LEU A 353 -10.01 -10.30 -14.26
C LEU A 353 -8.58 -10.23 -13.68
N ILE A 354 -8.00 -9.04 -13.59
CA ILE A 354 -6.67 -8.87 -13.00
C ILE A 354 -6.70 -9.06 -11.48
N LEU A 355 -7.69 -8.49 -10.77
CA LEU A 355 -7.83 -8.67 -9.33
C LEU A 355 -7.97 -10.14 -8.93
N ASN A 356 -8.66 -10.95 -9.72
CA ASN A 356 -8.79 -12.38 -9.46
C ASN A 356 -7.44 -13.11 -9.50
N LYS A 357 -6.45 -12.61 -10.28
CA LYS A 357 -5.08 -13.14 -10.28
C LYS A 357 -4.30 -12.77 -9.01
N PHE A 358 -4.76 -11.78 -8.24
CA PHE A 358 -4.14 -11.34 -6.98
C PHE A 358 -4.79 -11.99 -5.74
N LYS A 359 -5.86 -12.76 -5.94
CA LYS A 359 -6.47 -13.57 -4.89
C LYS A 359 -5.78 -14.91 -4.78
N SER A 360 -5.55 -15.36 -3.57
CA SER A 360 -5.12 -16.72 -3.28
C SER A 360 -6.33 -17.63 -3.00
N LYS A 361 -6.09 -18.94 -2.88
CA LYS A 361 -7.15 -19.94 -2.62
C LYS A 361 -7.76 -19.79 -1.23
N ILE A 362 -6.94 -19.43 -0.25
CA ILE A 362 -7.34 -19.17 1.14
C ILE A 362 -6.83 -17.78 1.55
N PRO A 363 -7.38 -17.14 2.61
CA PRO A 363 -6.95 -15.81 3.02
C PRO A 363 -5.44 -15.69 3.20
N SER A 364 -4.88 -14.58 2.80
CA SER A 364 -3.43 -14.32 2.79
C SER A 364 -2.78 -14.52 4.17
N ALA A 365 -3.47 -14.12 5.24
CA ALA A 365 -2.98 -14.29 6.61
C ALA A 365 -2.92 -15.76 7.03
N ASP A 366 -3.84 -16.61 6.58
CA ASP A 366 -3.85 -18.04 6.86
C ASP A 366 -2.68 -18.72 6.13
N GLN A 367 -2.48 -18.43 4.83
CA GLN A 367 -1.33 -18.96 4.08
C GLN A 367 0.02 -18.53 4.67
N ALA A 368 0.15 -17.24 5.02
CA ALA A 368 1.37 -16.74 5.65
C ALA A 368 1.64 -17.42 6.99
N SER A 369 0.59 -17.63 7.81
CA SER A 369 0.68 -18.39 9.07
C SER A 369 1.14 -19.81 8.84
N ASP A 370 0.61 -20.50 7.82
CA ASP A 370 0.99 -21.89 7.50
C ASP A 370 2.46 -22.01 7.09
N VAL A 371 2.99 -21.02 6.36
CA VAL A 371 4.43 -20.98 6.07
C VAL A 371 5.26 -20.83 7.34
N LEU A 372 4.89 -19.93 8.27
CA LEU A 372 5.59 -19.80 9.55
C LEU A 372 5.58 -21.12 10.34
N LYS A 373 4.43 -21.82 10.38
CA LYS A 373 4.30 -23.14 11.05
C LYS A 373 5.24 -24.20 10.48
N LYS A 374 5.42 -24.24 9.14
CA LYS A 374 6.37 -25.17 8.50
C LYS A 374 7.79 -24.96 9.03
N TYR A 375 8.23 -23.71 9.16
CA TYR A 375 9.55 -23.37 9.67
C TYR A 375 9.70 -23.55 11.19
N LEU A 376 8.63 -23.55 11.97
CA LEU A 376 8.66 -23.85 13.41
C LEU A 376 8.74 -25.35 13.68
N LYS A 377 8.24 -26.18 12.76
CA LYS A 377 8.27 -27.66 12.89
C LYS A 377 9.58 -28.27 12.38
N ALA A 378 10.26 -27.57 11.49
CA ALA A 378 11.57 -27.97 10.97
C ALA A 378 12.70 -27.66 11.97
#